data_3adfa2e47e7ffe3b2806c2b8e12229e7
#
_entry.id   3adfa2e47e7ffe3b2806c2b8e12229e7
#
_cell.length_a   1.000
_cell.length_b   1.000
_cell.length_c   1.000
_cell.angle_alpha   90.00
_cell.angle_beta   90.00
_cell.angle_gamma   90.00
#
_symmetry.space_group_name_H-M   'P 1'
#
loop_
_entity.id
_entity.type
_entity.pdbx_description
1 polymer ?
#
loop_
_entity_poly.entity_id
_entity_poly.type
_entity_poly.pdbx_seq_one_letter_code
_entity_poly.pdbx_strand_id
1 'polypeptide(L)'
;MTKTLADFGIFVPAGALAEFDTTCPQCSAQRKNRKARCLSVNQDKGVWHCAHCGWSGGIGTGEKRFDAPWRKPAYRKPEPVLAPVDPVIAYLEARGITRAVCERNGVQSATVYMPQLEAHAKAVAFPYRRNGELVNVKYRDRAKNFRMEAGAERVLYGLDDIGERCVIVEGEIDKLSIEVAGIVSCVSVPDGAPTPSAKDYASKFSFLDADAERIGAVREWIIAVDNDEPGKRLEDELARRLGREKCRRVTWPTDCKDANDVLRSFGADVLRECLGLAEPFPIAGVFHVEDQAERIRTLYENGWEKGVSTGWIEVDRLYTVRPGEFTVITGMPNSGKSNWLDALLVNLAQEHGWRFALFSPENQPLEDHMARMCEKWAKEPFGDGPTPRMSRETLDRVSGEVGQHFAWILPDDDSEWTIDTVLDRAKALVFREGIRGLVIDPWNELEHAIPPGVTETVYIGQQLKHVRQFARRHGVHVWVVAHPQKLIRDRDSGRYPVPSLYDISGSANWRNKADNGLAVWRDFGEQETPVEVHVQKIRFRQIGRIGVAKLMFDKVTQCYRELPFMDPRNESRRNVS
;
A
#
# COMPACT_ATOMS: atom_id res chain seq x y z
N MET A 1 -44.54 1.92 -23.60
CA MET A 1 -44.03 3.32 -23.66
C MET A 1 -42.57 3.30 -23.26
N THR A 2 -41.72 3.72 -24.14
CA THR A 2 -40.26 3.75 -23.89
C THR A 2 -39.98 4.93 -22.94
N LYS A 3 -39.41 4.66 -21.75
CA LYS A 3 -39.05 5.72 -20.80
C LYS A 3 -37.96 6.60 -21.42
N THR A 4 -38.00 7.90 -21.13
CA THR A 4 -37.06 8.91 -21.59
C THR A 4 -36.27 9.48 -20.39
N LEU A 5 -35.17 10.21 -20.62
CA LEU A 5 -34.42 10.89 -19.54
C LEU A 5 -35.31 11.87 -18.75
N ALA A 6 -36.32 12.48 -19.42
CA ALA A 6 -37.29 13.38 -18.80
C ALA A 6 -38.17 12.67 -17.75
N ASP A 7 -38.49 11.40 -17.94
CA ASP A 7 -39.28 10.61 -16.98
C ASP A 7 -38.53 10.38 -15.65
N PHE A 8 -37.24 10.59 -15.64
CA PHE A 8 -36.39 10.55 -14.45
C PHE A 8 -36.03 11.94 -13.91
N GLY A 9 -36.65 12.98 -14.46
CA GLY A 9 -36.42 14.37 -14.05
C GLY A 9 -35.07 14.95 -14.53
N ILE A 10 -34.43 14.30 -15.51
CA ILE A 10 -33.14 14.74 -16.06
C ILE A 10 -33.42 15.70 -17.22
N PHE A 11 -32.97 16.94 -17.07
CA PHE A 11 -33.11 17.97 -18.11
C PHE A 11 -31.99 17.85 -19.14
N VAL A 12 -32.37 17.70 -20.40
CA VAL A 12 -31.41 17.69 -21.53
C VAL A 12 -31.36 19.11 -22.13
N PRO A 13 -30.19 19.79 -22.07
CA PRO A 13 -30.05 21.11 -22.68
C PRO A 13 -30.24 21.06 -24.20
N ALA A 14 -30.80 22.12 -24.79
CA ALA A 14 -30.90 22.21 -26.22
C ALA A 14 -29.48 22.26 -26.85
N GLY A 15 -29.23 21.32 -27.78
CA GLY A 15 -27.89 21.19 -28.42
C GLY A 15 -26.88 20.40 -27.60
N ALA A 16 -27.31 19.65 -26.58
CA ALA A 16 -26.41 18.79 -25.82
C ALA A 16 -25.73 17.74 -26.71
N LEU A 17 -24.45 17.51 -26.49
CA LEU A 17 -23.69 16.42 -27.12
C LEU A 17 -24.14 15.05 -26.57
N ALA A 18 -23.63 13.97 -27.15
CA ALA A 18 -23.91 12.59 -26.69
C ALA A 18 -23.69 12.41 -25.19
N GLU A 19 -22.68 13.08 -24.64
CA GLU A 19 -22.40 13.17 -23.20
C GLU A 19 -22.47 14.63 -22.74
N PHE A 20 -23.10 14.86 -21.58
CA PHE A 20 -23.22 16.20 -21.00
C PHE A 20 -23.45 16.13 -19.50
N ASP A 21 -23.08 17.19 -18.81
CA ASP A 21 -23.31 17.36 -17.38
C ASP A 21 -24.50 18.27 -17.12
N THR A 22 -25.32 17.92 -16.13
CA THR A 22 -26.51 18.68 -15.72
C THR A 22 -26.70 18.64 -14.20
N THR A 23 -27.71 19.36 -13.72
CA THR A 23 -28.06 19.33 -12.29
C THR A 23 -28.76 18.00 -11.95
N CYS A 24 -28.45 17.42 -10.80
CA CYS A 24 -29.05 16.17 -10.35
C CYS A 24 -30.43 16.41 -9.73
N PRO A 25 -31.50 15.77 -10.21
CA PRO A 25 -32.85 15.93 -9.65
C PRO A 25 -32.96 15.44 -8.19
N GLN A 26 -32.07 14.54 -7.77
CA GLN A 26 -32.14 13.96 -6.43
C GLN A 26 -31.42 14.82 -5.36
N CYS A 27 -30.35 15.50 -5.69
CA CYS A 27 -29.54 16.19 -4.67
C CYS A 27 -29.36 17.70 -4.89
N SER A 28 -29.61 18.24 -6.09
CA SER A 28 -29.33 19.65 -6.37
C SER A 28 -30.19 20.62 -5.56
N ALA A 29 -31.46 20.24 -5.26
CA ALA A 29 -32.37 21.07 -4.46
C ALA A 29 -31.89 21.28 -3.00
N GLN A 30 -31.13 20.33 -2.46
CA GLN A 30 -30.69 20.33 -1.06
C GLN A 30 -29.27 20.93 -0.86
N ARG A 31 -28.62 21.39 -1.95
CA ARG A 31 -27.23 21.89 -1.92
C ARG A 31 -27.14 23.40 -1.78
N LYS A 32 -26.05 23.89 -1.18
CA LYS A 32 -25.74 25.32 -1.16
C LYS A 32 -25.62 25.90 -2.58
N ASN A 33 -24.96 25.19 -3.49
CA ASN A 33 -24.89 25.54 -4.90
C ASN A 33 -25.88 24.66 -5.70
N ARG A 34 -27.12 25.16 -5.85
CA ARG A 34 -28.19 24.45 -6.55
C ARG A 34 -27.99 24.34 -8.07
N LYS A 35 -27.06 25.11 -8.64
CA LYS A 35 -26.75 25.15 -10.09
C LYS A 35 -25.57 24.26 -10.47
N ALA A 36 -24.92 23.61 -9.51
CA ALA A 36 -23.77 22.74 -9.78
C ALA A 36 -24.20 21.54 -10.66
N ARG A 37 -23.50 21.37 -11.77
CA ARG A 37 -23.71 20.27 -12.72
C ARG A 37 -22.95 19.06 -12.22
N CYS A 38 -23.61 18.19 -11.47
CA CYS A 38 -23.01 17.02 -10.80
C CYS A 38 -23.57 15.69 -11.33
N LEU A 39 -24.41 15.75 -12.35
CA LEU A 39 -25.00 14.58 -12.99
C LEU A 39 -24.47 14.47 -14.41
N SER A 40 -23.60 13.52 -14.66
CA SER A 40 -23.13 13.16 -15.99
C SER A 40 -24.13 12.23 -16.67
N VAL A 41 -24.50 12.53 -17.89
CA VAL A 41 -25.52 11.85 -18.69
C VAL A 41 -24.96 11.49 -20.05
N ASN A 42 -25.03 10.23 -20.43
CA ASN A 42 -24.82 9.78 -21.80
C ASN A 42 -26.17 9.46 -22.43
N GLN A 43 -26.65 10.36 -23.34
CA GLN A 43 -27.99 10.22 -23.92
C GLN A 43 -28.09 9.11 -24.97
N ASP A 44 -26.98 8.75 -25.65
CA ASP A 44 -26.97 7.68 -26.64
C ASP A 44 -27.10 6.30 -25.99
N LYS A 45 -26.44 6.14 -24.84
CA LYS A 45 -26.52 4.93 -24.03
C LYS A 45 -27.71 4.96 -23.07
N GLY A 46 -28.36 6.11 -22.90
CA GLY A 46 -29.45 6.30 -21.98
C GLY A 46 -29.12 6.10 -20.52
N VAL A 47 -27.86 6.40 -20.11
CA VAL A 47 -27.37 6.17 -18.74
C VAL A 47 -26.92 7.47 -18.08
N TRP A 48 -26.93 7.50 -16.73
CA TRP A 48 -26.50 8.66 -15.95
C TRP A 48 -25.87 8.25 -14.63
N HIS A 49 -24.99 9.12 -14.12
CA HIS A 49 -24.37 8.99 -12.80
C HIS A 49 -24.16 10.36 -12.16
N CYS A 50 -24.48 10.48 -10.87
CA CYS A 50 -24.25 11.70 -10.10
C CYS A 50 -23.02 11.53 -9.20
N ALA A 51 -21.97 12.29 -9.47
CA ALA A 51 -20.73 12.27 -8.71
C ALA A 51 -20.90 12.71 -7.24
N HIS A 52 -21.99 13.42 -6.91
CA HIS A 52 -22.22 13.91 -5.54
C HIS A 52 -23.04 12.94 -4.66
N CYS A 53 -24.17 12.42 -5.14
CA CYS A 53 -25.06 11.56 -4.35
C CYS A 53 -25.03 10.09 -4.78
N GLY A 54 -24.23 9.74 -5.80
CA GLY A 54 -24.14 8.38 -6.32
C GLY A 54 -25.37 7.89 -7.10
N TRP A 55 -26.39 8.76 -7.30
CA TRP A 55 -27.58 8.37 -8.04
C TRP A 55 -27.26 8.07 -9.49
N SER A 56 -27.54 6.85 -9.91
CA SER A 56 -27.27 6.37 -11.27
C SER A 56 -28.43 5.53 -11.80
N GLY A 57 -28.53 5.44 -13.12
CA GLY A 57 -29.57 4.67 -13.76
C GLY A 57 -29.42 4.62 -15.28
N GLY A 58 -30.39 3.98 -15.96
CA GLY A 58 -30.41 3.87 -17.41
C GLY A 58 -31.81 3.62 -17.98
N ILE A 59 -32.03 4.02 -19.25
CA ILE A 59 -33.25 3.84 -20.04
C ILE A 59 -33.14 2.57 -20.89
N GLY A 60 -32.53 1.51 -20.46
CA GLY A 60 -32.32 0.36 -21.30
C GLY A 60 -33.25 -0.80 -21.02
N THR A 61 -33.83 -1.35 -22.04
CA THR A 61 -34.42 -2.68 -22.02
C THR A 61 -33.29 -3.72 -21.96
N GLY A 62 -33.24 -4.51 -20.87
CA GLY A 62 -32.56 -5.80 -20.82
C GLY A 62 -31.04 -5.78 -20.73
N GLU A 63 -30.60 -6.17 -19.57
CA GLU A 63 -29.36 -6.90 -19.30
C GLU A 63 -28.06 -6.50 -20.02
N LYS A 64 -27.36 -5.55 -19.43
CA LYS A 64 -25.94 -5.71 -19.09
C LYS A 64 -25.63 -4.68 -18.02
N ARG A 65 -25.65 -5.12 -16.76
CA ARG A 65 -25.04 -4.38 -15.66
C ARG A 65 -23.56 -4.24 -15.96
N PHE A 66 -23.12 -3.04 -16.30
CA PHE A 66 -21.76 -2.65 -15.98
C PHE A 66 -21.73 -2.50 -14.46
N ASP A 67 -21.10 -3.43 -13.79
CA ASP A 67 -20.90 -3.34 -12.36
C ASP A 67 -20.14 -2.05 -12.06
N ALA A 68 -20.75 -1.26 -11.20
CA ALA A 68 -20.25 0.03 -10.77
C ALA A 68 -18.85 -0.13 -10.12
N PRO A 69 -17.96 0.84 -10.30
CA PRO A 69 -16.71 0.86 -9.57
C PRO A 69 -16.99 0.92 -8.06
N TRP A 70 -16.36 0.05 -7.32
CA TRP A 70 -16.27 0.03 -5.87
C TRP A 70 -17.60 0.16 -5.08
N ARG A 71 -18.40 -0.90 -5.06
CA ARG A 71 -19.30 -1.10 -3.93
C ARG A 71 -18.44 -1.57 -2.76
N LYS A 72 -18.53 -0.85 -1.60
CA LYS A 72 -18.11 -1.43 -0.33
C LYS A 72 -18.63 -2.86 -0.28
N PRO A 73 -17.81 -3.87 0.08
CA PRO A 73 -18.31 -5.24 0.19
C PRO A 73 -19.60 -5.26 0.98
N ALA A 74 -20.63 -5.95 0.48
CA ALA A 74 -21.85 -6.13 1.23
C ALA A 74 -21.55 -7.12 2.36
N TYR A 75 -21.26 -6.59 3.54
CA TYR A 75 -20.99 -7.41 4.72
C TYR A 75 -22.27 -8.03 5.25
N ARG A 76 -22.20 -9.33 5.56
CA ARG A 76 -23.31 -10.04 6.19
C ARG A 76 -23.28 -9.75 7.70
N LYS A 77 -24.40 -9.23 8.26
CA LYS A 77 -24.54 -9.09 9.71
C LYS A 77 -24.62 -10.49 10.33
N PRO A 78 -23.80 -10.83 11.33
CA PRO A 78 -23.94 -12.10 12.04
C PRO A 78 -25.21 -12.09 12.89
N GLU A 79 -25.85 -13.26 13.01
CA GLU A 79 -26.95 -13.45 13.96
C GLU A 79 -26.40 -13.62 15.38
N PRO A 80 -26.97 -12.99 16.40
CA PRO A 80 -26.51 -13.16 17.77
C PRO A 80 -26.77 -14.59 18.24
N VAL A 81 -25.71 -15.30 18.61
CA VAL A 81 -25.83 -16.64 19.22
C VAL A 81 -26.06 -16.44 20.72
N LEU A 82 -27.31 -16.54 21.15
CA LEU A 82 -27.70 -16.47 22.56
C LEU A 82 -27.60 -17.85 23.17
N ALA A 83 -26.64 -18.08 24.06
CA ALA A 83 -26.61 -19.25 24.96
C ALA A 83 -26.29 -18.79 26.38
N PRO A 84 -26.94 -19.39 27.42
CA PRO A 84 -26.68 -19.01 28.79
C PRO A 84 -25.29 -19.46 29.27
N VAL A 85 -24.69 -18.55 30.03
CA VAL A 85 -23.48 -18.60 30.86
C VAL A 85 -22.99 -20.01 31.23
N ASP A 86 -21.68 -20.34 31.07
CA ASP A 86 -20.79 -20.56 32.19
C ASP A 86 -19.35 -21.03 31.91
N PRO A 87 -19.03 -21.98 31.03
CA PRO A 87 -17.64 -22.46 31.02
C PRO A 87 -16.67 -21.40 30.46
N VAL A 88 -17.18 -20.43 29.73
CA VAL A 88 -16.38 -19.35 29.13
C VAL A 88 -16.05 -18.28 30.16
N ILE A 89 -17.02 -17.89 30.99
CA ILE A 89 -16.78 -16.90 32.04
C ILE A 89 -15.78 -17.45 33.05
N ALA A 90 -15.94 -18.70 33.49
CA ALA A 90 -14.98 -19.35 34.39
C ALA A 90 -13.57 -19.45 33.80
N TYR A 91 -13.45 -19.71 32.48
CA TYR A 91 -12.16 -19.70 31.78
C TYR A 91 -11.52 -18.31 31.78
N LEU A 92 -12.30 -17.24 31.56
CA LEU A 92 -11.81 -15.87 31.56
C LEU A 92 -11.50 -15.37 32.97
N GLU A 93 -12.32 -15.75 33.98
CA GLU A 93 -12.03 -15.44 35.39
C GLU A 93 -10.73 -16.11 35.87
N ALA A 94 -10.43 -17.33 35.42
CA ALA A 94 -9.15 -18.00 35.68
C ALA A 94 -7.95 -17.28 35.00
N ARG A 95 -8.22 -16.41 34.05
CA ARG A 95 -7.25 -15.50 33.40
C ARG A 95 -7.23 -14.09 34.01
N GLY A 96 -7.92 -13.87 35.13
CA GLY A 96 -7.99 -12.59 35.82
C GLY A 96 -9.00 -11.60 35.20
N ILE A 97 -9.78 -12.02 34.22
CA ILE A 97 -10.78 -11.17 33.57
C ILE A 97 -12.10 -11.26 34.31
N THR A 98 -12.58 -10.15 34.84
CA THR A 98 -13.79 -10.12 35.67
C THR A 98 -15.05 -10.34 34.84
N ARG A 99 -16.10 -10.88 35.49
CA ARG A 99 -17.43 -11.05 34.89
C ARG A 99 -17.99 -9.74 34.35
N ALA A 100 -17.84 -8.64 35.10
CA ALA A 100 -18.29 -7.32 34.67
C ALA A 100 -17.68 -6.87 33.34
N VAL A 101 -16.37 -7.13 33.13
CA VAL A 101 -15.70 -6.85 31.87
C VAL A 101 -16.22 -7.75 30.73
N CYS A 102 -16.47 -9.03 31.00
CA CYS A 102 -17.05 -9.94 30.01
C CYS A 102 -18.46 -9.48 29.57
N GLU A 103 -19.31 -9.12 30.53
CA GLU A 103 -20.68 -8.66 30.28
C GLU A 103 -20.70 -7.36 29.51
N ARG A 104 -19.86 -6.38 29.89
CA ARG A 104 -19.73 -5.11 29.16
C ARG A 104 -19.34 -5.32 27.69
N ASN A 105 -18.43 -6.23 27.43
CA ASN A 105 -17.97 -6.53 26.07
C ASN A 105 -18.89 -7.52 25.33
N GLY A 106 -19.93 -8.04 25.99
CA GLY A 106 -20.87 -8.99 25.41
C GLY A 106 -20.22 -10.34 25.06
N VAL A 107 -19.15 -10.72 25.78
CA VAL A 107 -18.47 -12.00 25.56
C VAL A 107 -19.37 -13.14 25.99
N GLN A 108 -19.53 -14.15 25.13
CA GLN A 108 -20.48 -15.26 25.33
C GLN A 108 -19.86 -16.61 25.02
N SER A 109 -20.51 -17.68 25.54
CA SER A 109 -20.25 -19.05 25.12
C SER A 109 -21.02 -19.37 23.85
N ALA A 110 -20.38 -20.02 22.89
CA ALA A 110 -21.01 -20.50 21.67
C ALA A 110 -20.58 -21.94 21.36
N THR A 111 -21.45 -22.68 20.68
CA THR A 111 -21.08 -23.95 20.04
C THR A 111 -21.10 -23.75 18.53
N VAL A 112 -19.93 -23.76 17.92
CA VAL A 112 -19.77 -23.45 16.52
C VAL A 112 -18.94 -24.49 15.80
N TYR A 113 -19.18 -24.66 14.51
CA TYR A 113 -18.35 -25.52 13.66
C TYR A 113 -16.95 -24.88 13.50
N MET A 114 -15.92 -25.63 13.87
CA MET A 114 -14.52 -25.22 13.74
C MET A 114 -13.89 -25.99 12.56
N PRO A 115 -13.55 -25.32 11.44
CA PRO A 115 -12.99 -25.98 10.26
C PRO A 115 -11.71 -26.77 10.55
N GLN A 116 -10.89 -26.31 11.50
CA GLN A 116 -9.64 -26.96 11.90
C GLN A 116 -9.86 -28.29 12.63
N LEU A 117 -11.04 -28.49 13.21
CA LEU A 117 -11.42 -29.71 13.91
C LEU A 117 -12.43 -30.55 13.12
N GLU A 118 -12.93 -30.04 11.99
CA GLU A 118 -14.02 -30.63 11.22
C GLU A 118 -15.26 -30.99 12.07
N ALA A 119 -15.45 -30.30 13.20
CA ALA A 119 -16.48 -30.59 14.18
C ALA A 119 -16.99 -29.34 14.89
N HIS A 120 -18.17 -29.45 15.53
CA HIS A 120 -18.68 -28.42 16.44
C HIS A 120 -17.90 -28.44 17.74
N ALA A 121 -17.41 -27.29 18.20
CA ALA A 121 -16.70 -27.11 19.45
C ALA A 121 -17.29 -25.96 20.27
N LYS A 122 -17.15 -26.05 21.60
CA LYS A 122 -17.43 -24.94 22.51
C LYS A 122 -16.34 -23.88 22.35
N ALA A 123 -16.74 -22.65 22.15
CA ALA A 123 -15.86 -21.52 21.92
C ALA A 123 -16.27 -20.26 22.69
N VAL A 124 -15.31 -19.42 22.98
CA VAL A 124 -15.54 -18.02 23.39
C VAL A 124 -15.94 -17.25 22.16
N ALA A 125 -17.06 -16.54 22.21
CA ALA A 125 -17.53 -15.63 21.18
C ALA A 125 -17.22 -14.18 21.57
N PHE A 126 -16.43 -13.50 20.77
CA PHE A 126 -16.10 -12.08 20.91
C PHE A 126 -16.90 -11.28 19.87
N PRO A 127 -17.92 -10.50 20.29
CA PRO A 127 -18.73 -9.72 19.38
C PRO A 127 -18.02 -8.42 18.99
N TYR A 128 -17.84 -8.19 17.70
CA TYR A 128 -17.31 -6.96 17.14
C TYR A 128 -18.44 -6.00 16.81
N ARG A 129 -18.35 -4.79 17.31
CA ARG A 129 -19.43 -3.79 17.17
C ARG A 129 -18.91 -2.52 16.52
N ARG A 130 -19.80 -1.86 15.78
CA ARG A 130 -19.64 -0.51 15.25
C ARG A 130 -20.90 0.28 15.54
N ASN A 131 -20.79 1.41 16.24
CA ASN A 131 -21.93 2.24 16.68
C ASN A 131 -23.02 1.43 17.40
N GLY A 132 -22.59 0.50 18.27
CA GLY A 132 -23.47 -0.41 19.01
C GLY A 132 -24.01 -1.60 18.20
N GLU A 133 -23.91 -1.58 16.86
CA GLU A 133 -24.37 -2.68 16.02
C GLU A 133 -23.34 -3.82 15.92
N LEU A 134 -23.82 -5.06 15.98
CA LEU A 134 -23.00 -6.26 15.77
C LEU A 134 -22.62 -6.38 14.29
N VAL A 135 -21.32 -6.32 13.97
CA VAL A 135 -20.81 -6.40 12.59
C VAL A 135 -20.00 -7.68 12.32
N ASN A 136 -19.43 -8.31 13.36
CA ASN A 136 -18.71 -9.58 13.26
C ASN A 136 -18.71 -10.31 14.60
N VAL A 137 -18.38 -11.60 14.57
CA VAL A 137 -18.09 -12.40 15.77
C VAL A 137 -16.85 -13.24 15.50
N LYS A 138 -15.89 -13.19 16.41
CA LYS A 138 -14.73 -14.09 16.40
C LYS A 138 -14.89 -15.15 17.47
N TYR A 139 -14.67 -16.39 17.09
CA TYR A 139 -14.75 -17.54 17.96
C TYR A 139 -13.37 -18.10 18.25
N ARG A 140 -13.14 -18.47 19.51
CA ARG A 140 -11.90 -19.12 19.95
C ARG A 140 -12.24 -20.35 20.78
N ASP A 141 -11.78 -21.51 20.33
CA ASP A 141 -11.94 -22.76 21.09
C ASP A 141 -10.83 -22.95 22.15
N ARG A 142 -10.91 -24.04 22.88
CA ARG A 142 -9.95 -24.41 23.94
C ARG A 142 -8.54 -24.70 23.35
N ALA A 143 -8.46 -25.19 22.12
CA ALA A 143 -7.20 -25.53 21.45
C ALA A 143 -6.54 -24.30 20.77
N LYS A 144 -7.11 -23.11 20.96
CA LYS A 144 -6.69 -21.85 20.32
C LYS A 144 -6.91 -21.83 18.80
N ASN A 145 -7.88 -22.58 18.29
CA ASN A 145 -8.33 -22.38 16.93
C ASN A 145 -9.26 -21.17 16.87
N PHE A 146 -9.18 -20.43 15.77
CA PHE A 146 -9.96 -19.20 15.57
C PHE A 146 -10.83 -19.33 14.32
N ARG A 147 -12.02 -18.75 14.40
CA ARG A 147 -12.92 -18.58 13.28
C ARG A 147 -13.63 -17.24 13.39
N MET A 148 -13.78 -16.54 12.29
CA MET A 148 -14.69 -15.40 12.13
C MET A 148 -15.88 -15.77 11.26
N GLU A 149 -16.99 -15.03 11.38
CA GLU A 149 -18.14 -15.23 10.51
C GLU A 149 -17.78 -14.92 9.05
N ALA A 150 -18.13 -15.85 8.15
CA ALA A 150 -17.83 -15.74 6.75
C ALA A 150 -18.59 -14.56 6.11
N GLY A 151 -17.88 -13.69 5.37
CA GLY A 151 -18.45 -12.52 4.72
C GLY A 151 -18.84 -11.40 5.67
N ALA A 152 -18.49 -11.47 6.96
CA ALA A 152 -18.67 -10.38 7.91
C ALA A 152 -17.54 -9.33 7.79
N GLU A 153 -17.82 -8.11 8.21
CA GLU A 153 -16.86 -7.01 8.12
C GLU A 153 -15.72 -7.17 9.12
N ARG A 154 -14.51 -6.86 8.70
CA ARG A 154 -13.34 -6.84 9.59
C ARG A 154 -13.15 -5.45 10.17
N VAL A 155 -13.27 -5.33 11.47
CA VAL A 155 -13.06 -4.10 12.23
C VAL A 155 -12.20 -4.40 13.46
N LEU A 156 -11.73 -3.36 14.16
CA LEU A 156 -11.08 -3.53 15.45
C LEU A 156 -12.06 -4.07 16.50
N TYR A 157 -11.64 -5.02 17.34
CA TYR A 157 -12.41 -5.41 18.52
C TYR A 157 -12.38 -4.28 19.54
N GLY A 158 -13.54 -3.86 20.04
CA GLY A 158 -13.65 -2.68 20.90
C GLY A 158 -13.63 -1.35 20.14
N LEU A 159 -13.95 -1.34 18.85
CA LEU A 159 -13.95 -0.14 18.01
C LEU A 159 -14.73 1.03 18.60
N ASP A 160 -15.86 0.74 19.26
CA ASP A 160 -16.71 1.76 19.90
C ASP A 160 -16.11 2.35 21.18
N ASP A 161 -15.04 1.75 21.73
CA ASP A 161 -14.31 2.21 22.91
C ASP A 161 -13.18 3.20 22.59
N ILE A 162 -12.93 3.50 21.32
CA ILE A 162 -11.86 4.41 20.89
C ILE A 162 -12.13 5.82 21.42
N GLY A 163 -11.15 6.32 22.22
CA GLY A 163 -11.09 7.71 22.71
C GLY A 163 -9.92 8.49 22.10
N GLU A 164 -9.65 9.67 22.61
CA GLU A 164 -8.52 10.52 22.15
C GLU A 164 -7.15 9.85 22.38
N ARG A 165 -7.03 9.07 23.43
CA ARG A 165 -5.90 8.18 23.73
C ARG A 165 -6.40 6.77 23.76
N CYS A 166 -5.80 5.88 22.98
CA CYS A 166 -6.28 4.51 22.83
C CYS A 166 -5.13 3.50 22.87
N VAL A 167 -5.35 2.39 23.56
CA VAL A 167 -4.43 1.25 23.58
C VAL A 167 -4.80 0.32 22.42
N ILE A 168 -3.82 -0.19 21.69
CA ILE A 168 -4.02 -1.21 20.67
C ILE A 168 -3.18 -2.45 21.01
N VAL A 169 -3.84 -3.59 21.04
CA VAL A 169 -3.27 -4.90 21.41
C VAL A 169 -3.44 -5.93 20.31
N GLU A 170 -2.76 -7.07 20.46
CA GLU A 170 -2.82 -8.15 19.47
C GLU A 170 -4.06 -9.04 19.62
N GLY A 171 -4.53 -9.30 20.84
CA GLY A 171 -5.60 -10.26 21.11
C GLY A 171 -6.79 -9.68 21.90
N GLU A 172 -7.97 -10.28 21.73
CA GLU A 172 -9.20 -9.87 22.43
C GLU A 172 -9.06 -10.05 23.97
N ILE A 173 -8.33 -11.09 24.39
CA ILE A 173 -8.08 -11.35 25.82
C ILE A 173 -7.20 -10.24 26.43
N ASP A 174 -6.23 -9.74 25.69
CA ASP A 174 -5.39 -8.63 26.13
C ASP A 174 -6.19 -7.34 26.28
N LYS A 175 -7.10 -7.06 25.32
CA LYS A 175 -8.04 -5.93 25.43
C LYS A 175 -8.88 -6.03 26.70
N LEU A 176 -9.42 -7.21 27.00
CA LEU A 176 -10.20 -7.42 28.22
C LEU A 176 -9.33 -7.28 29.48
N SER A 177 -8.07 -7.71 29.44
CA SER A 177 -7.11 -7.57 30.53
C SER A 177 -6.79 -6.11 30.85
N ILE A 178 -6.61 -5.30 29.83
CA ILE A 178 -6.39 -3.85 29.96
C ILE A 178 -7.62 -3.17 30.55
N GLU A 179 -8.82 -3.62 30.19
CA GLU A 179 -10.05 -3.09 30.77
C GLU A 179 -10.21 -3.44 32.26
N VAL A 180 -9.74 -4.61 32.68
CA VAL A 180 -9.64 -4.95 34.12
C VAL A 180 -8.71 -3.98 34.85
N ALA A 181 -7.66 -3.50 34.19
CA ALA A 181 -6.79 -2.44 34.73
C ALA A 181 -7.44 -1.04 34.72
N GLY A 182 -8.71 -0.91 34.32
CA GLY A 182 -9.49 0.32 34.34
C GLY A 182 -9.32 1.20 33.09
N ILE A 183 -8.72 0.69 32.01
CA ILE A 183 -8.53 1.43 30.75
C ILE A 183 -9.51 0.87 29.71
N VAL A 184 -10.61 1.62 29.50
CA VAL A 184 -11.69 1.22 28.59
C VAL A 184 -11.31 1.51 27.13
N SER A 185 -10.62 2.63 26.86
CA SER A 185 -10.17 2.98 25.50
C SER A 185 -9.03 2.06 25.08
N CYS A 186 -9.42 0.85 24.67
CA CYS A 186 -8.53 -0.20 24.22
C CYS A 186 -9.19 -1.00 23.11
N VAL A 187 -8.44 -1.32 22.06
CA VAL A 187 -8.87 -2.09 20.91
C VAL A 187 -7.91 -3.24 20.63
N SER A 188 -8.40 -4.31 20.01
CA SER A 188 -7.56 -5.39 19.53
C SER A 188 -7.63 -5.52 18.00
N VAL A 189 -6.51 -5.87 17.37
CA VAL A 189 -6.50 -6.23 15.96
C VAL A 189 -7.26 -7.54 15.71
N PRO A 190 -8.00 -7.66 14.60
CA PRO A 190 -8.87 -8.83 14.39
C PRO A 190 -8.12 -10.14 14.11
N ASP A 191 -6.98 -10.07 13.41
CA ASP A 191 -6.28 -11.25 12.87
C ASP A 191 -4.91 -11.51 13.52
N GLY A 192 -4.54 -10.78 14.59
CA GLY A 192 -3.24 -10.89 15.24
C GLY A 192 -2.07 -10.45 14.35
N ALA A 193 -0.85 -10.77 14.76
CA ALA A 193 0.36 -10.39 14.03
C ALA A 193 0.48 -11.10 12.68
N PRO A 194 1.06 -10.42 11.66
CA PRO A 194 1.34 -11.03 10.36
C PRO A 194 2.41 -12.13 10.47
N THR A 195 2.22 -13.24 9.77
CA THR A 195 3.24 -14.29 9.66
C THR A 195 4.43 -13.80 8.82
N PRO A 196 5.64 -14.33 9.03
CA PRO A 196 6.82 -13.94 8.24
C PRO A 196 6.68 -14.17 6.74
N SER A 197 5.84 -15.14 6.37
CA SER A 197 5.56 -15.51 4.98
C SER A 197 4.38 -14.76 4.35
N ALA A 198 3.72 -13.86 5.10
CA ALA A 198 2.59 -13.11 4.58
C ALA A 198 3.05 -12.14 3.49
N LYS A 199 2.65 -12.41 2.24
CA LYS A 199 2.91 -11.56 1.08
C LYS A 199 1.93 -10.38 1.00
N ASP A 200 0.72 -10.52 1.54
CA ASP A 200 -0.33 -9.50 1.52
C ASP A 200 -0.53 -8.87 2.90
N TYR A 201 0.08 -7.72 3.12
CA TYR A 201 -0.12 -6.91 4.33
C TYR A 201 -1.37 -6.02 4.24
N ALA A 202 -1.87 -5.68 3.05
CA ALA A 202 -2.97 -4.75 2.92
C ALA A 202 -4.30 -5.35 3.34
N SER A 203 -4.62 -6.56 2.89
CA SER A 203 -5.85 -7.24 3.29
C SER A 203 -5.91 -7.49 4.80
N LYS A 204 -4.73 -7.72 5.41
CA LYS A 204 -4.62 -7.96 6.87
C LYS A 204 -4.89 -6.71 7.71
N PHE A 205 -4.64 -5.52 7.17
CA PHE A 205 -4.84 -4.23 7.85
C PHE A 205 -6.05 -3.45 7.32
N SER A 206 -6.90 -4.06 6.50
CA SER A 206 -8.12 -3.44 5.98
C SER A 206 -9.10 -2.98 7.06
N PHE A 207 -8.98 -3.49 8.28
CA PHE A 207 -9.74 -3.04 9.44
C PHE A 207 -9.47 -1.56 9.81
N LEU A 208 -8.32 -1.00 9.40
CA LEU A 208 -8.02 0.42 9.60
C LEU A 208 -8.83 1.33 8.64
N ASP A 209 -9.26 0.79 7.49
CA ASP A 209 -10.07 1.53 6.52
C ASP A 209 -11.53 1.65 6.94
N ALA A 210 -11.99 0.67 7.69
CA ALA A 210 -13.40 0.55 8.07
C ALA A 210 -13.91 1.78 8.85
N ASP A 211 -13.02 2.43 9.64
CA ASP A 211 -13.31 3.61 10.44
C ASP A 211 -12.12 4.60 10.45
N ALA A 212 -11.60 4.91 9.27
CA ALA A 212 -10.41 5.77 9.10
C ALA A 212 -10.55 7.14 9.77
N GLU A 213 -11.76 7.72 9.79
CA GLU A 213 -12.02 9.00 10.45
C GLU A 213 -11.86 8.89 11.98
N ARG A 214 -12.48 7.88 12.59
CA ARG A 214 -12.38 7.63 14.04
C ARG A 214 -10.96 7.31 14.47
N ILE A 215 -10.28 6.43 13.72
CA ILE A 215 -8.89 6.03 13.97
C ILE A 215 -7.95 7.23 13.77
N GLY A 216 -8.17 8.04 12.75
CA GLY A 216 -7.39 9.26 12.47
C GLY A 216 -7.55 10.35 13.52
N ALA A 217 -8.68 10.39 14.23
CA ALA A 217 -8.97 11.35 15.30
C ALA A 217 -8.21 11.05 16.61
N VAL A 218 -7.68 9.83 16.79
CA VAL A 218 -6.89 9.47 17.96
C VAL A 218 -5.60 10.29 18.00
N ARG A 219 -5.38 10.96 19.12
CA ARG A 219 -4.20 11.80 19.33
C ARG A 219 -2.97 11.01 19.75
N GLU A 220 -3.17 9.97 20.55
CA GLU A 220 -2.09 9.13 21.06
C GLU A 220 -2.51 7.66 21.04
N TRP A 221 -1.71 6.82 20.39
CA TRP A 221 -1.81 5.38 20.39
C TRP A 221 -0.79 4.76 21.33
N ILE A 222 -1.21 3.85 22.20
CA ILE A 222 -0.31 3.02 23.01
C ILE A 222 -0.33 1.63 22.37
N ILE A 223 0.76 1.25 21.72
CA ILE A 223 0.93 -0.05 21.09
C ILE A 223 1.42 -1.03 22.15
N ALA A 224 0.59 -1.99 22.51
CA ALA A 224 0.79 -2.93 23.61
C ALA A 224 0.62 -4.37 23.10
N VAL A 225 1.38 -4.73 22.08
CA VAL A 225 1.38 -6.04 21.41
C VAL A 225 2.28 -7.05 22.11
N ASP A 226 2.26 -8.30 21.65
CA ASP A 226 3.06 -9.39 22.20
C ASP A 226 4.56 -9.12 22.10
N ASN A 227 5.33 -9.48 23.12
CA ASN A 227 6.79 -9.34 23.15
C ASN A 227 7.49 -10.52 22.45
N ASP A 228 7.11 -10.78 21.20
CA ASP A 228 7.76 -11.76 20.33
C ASP A 228 8.02 -11.20 18.94
N GLU A 229 8.69 -11.96 18.07
CA GLU A 229 9.02 -11.49 16.71
C GLU A 229 7.80 -11.14 15.85
N PRO A 230 6.67 -11.90 15.88
CA PRO A 230 5.44 -11.47 15.25
C PRO A 230 4.88 -10.17 15.80
N GLY A 231 4.84 -10.02 17.14
CA GLY A 231 4.36 -8.81 17.81
C GLY A 231 5.19 -7.58 17.46
N LYS A 232 6.52 -7.69 17.41
CA LYS A 232 7.41 -6.59 16.97
C LYS A 232 7.12 -6.15 15.54
N ARG A 233 6.83 -7.09 14.63
CA ARG A 233 6.41 -6.74 13.26
C ARG A 233 5.06 -6.04 13.21
N LEU A 234 4.12 -6.47 14.06
CA LEU A 234 2.83 -5.82 14.21
C LEU A 234 3.00 -4.39 14.76
N GLU A 235 3.84 -4.20 15.77
CA GLU A 235 4.19 -2.90 16.36
C GLU A 235 4.71 -1.93 15.30
N ASP A 236 5.71 -2.35 14.53
CA ASP A 236 6.32 -1.52 13.49
C ASP A 236 5.32 -1.15 12.39
N GLU A 237 4.48 -2.09 11.96
CA GLU A 237 3.47 -1.84 10.92
C GLU A 237 2.33 -0.95 11.42
N LEU A 238 1.86 -1.15 12.65
CA LEU A 238 0.88 -0.26 13.28
C LEU A 238 1.43 1.15 13.43
N ALA A 239 2.65 1.30 13.98
CA ALA A 239 3.29 2.61 14.13
C ALA A 239 3.51 3.31 12.78
N ARG A 240 3.85 2.56 11.74
CA ARG A 240 4.00 3.08 10.37
C ARG A 240 2.68 3.64 9.82
N ARG A 241 1.57 2.92 10.01
CA ARG A 241 0.25 3.30 9.47
C ARG A 241 -0.43 4.39 10.29
N LEU A 242 -0.39 4.27 11.62
CA LEU A 242 -1.03 5.23 12.53
C LEU A 242 -0.25 6.55 12.67
N GLY A 243 1.02 6.56 12.28
CA GLY A 243 1.96 7.67 12.43
C GLY A 243 2.78 7.54 13.70
N ARG A 244 4.10 7.29 13.55
CA ARG A 244 5.02 7.05 14.67
C ARG A 244 5.01 8.16 15.72
N GLU A 245 4.77 9.38 15.30
CA GLU A 245 4.69 10.56 16.17
C GLU A 245 3.50 10.54 17.12
N LYS A 246 2.47 9.76 16.82
CA LYS A 246 1.28 9.57 17.67
C LYS A 246 1.35 8.29 18.49
N CYS A 247 2.40 7.48 18.32
CA CYS A 247 2.48 6.16 18.91
C CYS A 247 3.47 6.12 20.07
N ARG A 248 3.11 5.37 21.11
CA ARG A 248 3.98 4.93 22.19
C ARG A 248 4.00 3.42 22.21
N ARG A 249 5.09 2.82 22.65
CA ARG A 249 5.24 1.39 22.82
C ARG A 249 5.32 1.01 24.28
N VAL A 250 4.76 -0.14 24.61
CA VAL A 250 4.83 -0.72 25.95
C VAL A 250 6.01 -1.70 26.01
N THR A 251 6.76 -1.65 27.10
CA THR A 251 7.76 -2.67 27.42
C THR A 251 7.20 -3.53 28.54
N TRP A 252 7.02 -4.82 28.28
CA TRP A 252 6.52 -5.76 29.27
C TRP A 252 7.60 -6.19 30.25
N PRO A 253 7.26 -6.51 31.52
CA PRO A 253 8.18 -7.11 32.48
C PRO A 253 8.82 -8.39 31.94
N THR A 254 10.01 -8.70 32.43
CA THR A 254 10.68 -9.96 32.13
C THR A 254 9.75 -11.15 32.41
N ASP A 255 9.72 -12.13 31.52
CA ASP A 255 8.87 -13.32 31.57
C ASP A 255 7.37 -13.09 31.28
N CYS A 256 6.95 -11.88 30.92
CA CYS A 256 5.61 -11.59 30.40
C CYS A 256 5.63 -11.39 28.90
N LYS A 257 4.76 -12.10 28.20
CA LYS A 257 4.62 -11.98 26.75
C LYS A 257 3.63 -10.89 26.36
N ASP A 258 2.53 -10.79 27.07
CA ASP A 258 1.37 -9.99 26.73
C ASP A 258 0.71 -9.34 27.96
N ALA A 259 -0.32 -8.53 27.73
CA ALA A 259 -1.05 -7.86 28.80
C ALA A 259 -1.74 -8.83 29.77
N ASN A 260 -2.21 -9.98 29.27
CA ASN A 260 -2.84 -10.98 30.12
C ASN A 260 -1.84 -11.67 31.05
N ASP A 261 -0.62 -11.91 30.57
CA ASP A 261 0.44 -12.47 31.41
C ASP A 261 0.79 -11.51 32.56
N VAL A 262 0.88 -10.20 32.31
CA VAL A 262 1.11 -9.18 33.34
C VAL A 262 -0.04 -9.15 34.33
N LEU A 263 -1.28 -9.14 33.85
CA LEU A 263 -2.47 -9.13 34.72
C LEU A 263 -2.47 -10.35 35.65
N ARG A 264 -2.14 -11.54 35.15
CA ARG A 264 -2.15 -12.79 35.93
C ARG A 264 -1.00 -12.91 36.92
N SER A 265 0.18 -12.37 36.53
CA SER A 265 1.39 -12.53 37.33
C SER A 265 1.54 -11.44 38.38
N PHE A 266 1.11 -10.21 38.05
CA PHE A 266 1.39 -9.02 38.87
C PHE A 266 0.14 -8.19 39.21
N GLY A 267 -1.01 -8.48 38.60
CA GLY A 267 -2.27 -7.81 38.88
C GLY A 267 -2.50 -6.51 38.03
N ALA A 268 -3.67 -5.93 38.23
CA ALA A 268 -4.18 -4.84 37.44
C ALA A 268 -3.38 -3.50 37.60
N ASP A 269 -2.83 -3.27 38.81
CA ASP A 269 -2.09 -2.04 39.07
C ASP A 269 -0.76 -2.01 38.34
N VAL A 270 -0.01 -3.13 38.31
CA VAL A 270 1.23 -3.23 37.55
C VAL A 270 0.96 -3.15 36.03
N LEU A 271 -0.12 -3.78 35.56
CA LEU A 271 -0.52 -3.64 34.15
C LEU A 271 -0.81 -2.18 33.79
N ARG A 272 -1.50 -1.45 34.66
CA ARG A 272 -1.77 -0.01 34.48
C ARG A 272 -0.48 0.80 34.47
N GLU A 273 0.47 0.47 35.34
CA GLU A 273 1.78 1.12 35.41
C GLU A 273 2.58 0.90 34.12
N CYS A 274 2.65 -0.32 33.59
CA CYS A 274 3.30 -0.62 32.30
C CYS A 274 2.75 0.25 31.16
N LEU A 275 1.42 0.42 31.10
CA LEU A 275 0.79 1.27 30.09
C LEU A 275 1.06 2.76 30.33
N GLY A 276 1.18 3.18 31.58
CA GLY A 276 1.56 4.55 31.95
C GLY A 276 2.99 4.91 31.62
N LEU A 277 3.89 3.92 31.68
CA LEU A 277 5.31 4.03 31.35
C LEU A 277 5.61 3.82 29.86
N ALA A 278 4.58 3.67 29.01
CA ALA A 278 4.77 3.53 27.58
C ALA A 278 5.67 4.64 27.01
N GLU A 279 6.71 4.26 26.31
CA GLU A 279 7.72 5.15 25.76
C GLU A 279 7.31 5.68 24.39
N PRO A 280 7.49 6.97 24.09
CA PRO A 280 7.32 7.44 22.73
C PRO A 280 8.30 6.72 21.81
N PHE A 281 7.88 6.46 20.57
CA PHE A 281 8.86 6.09 19.56
C PHE A 281 9.92 7.19 19.48
N PRO A 282 11.21 6.84 19.31
CA PRO A 282 12.31 7.79 19.35
C PRO A 282 12.02 9.05 18.55
N ILE A 283 12.34 10.22 19.12
CA ILE A 283 12.19 11.51 18.44
C ILE A 283 12.92 11.44 17.11
N ALA A 284 12.22 11.77 16.02
CA ALA A 284 12.81 11.73 14.70
C ALA A 284 14.08 12.61 14.66
N GLY A 285 15.24 11.96 14.59
CA GLY A 285 16.54 12.62 14.45
C GLY A 285 17.43 12.63 15.70
N VAL A 286 16.95 12.14 16.87
CA VAL A 286 17.79 11.95 18.06
C VAL A 286 17.84 10.47 18.40
N PHE A 287 19.05 9.90 18.36
CA PHE A 287 19.28 8.48 18.65
C PHE A 287 20.48 8.36 19.58
N HIS A 288 20.34 7.63 20.66
CA HIS A 288 21.42 7.20 21.50
C HIS A 288 21.81 5.77 21.17
N VAL A 289 23.09 5.42 21.32
CA VAL A 289 23.58 4.07 21.00
C VAL A 289 22.88 3.01 21.87
N GLU A 290 22.60 3.37 23.11
CA GLU A 290 21.90 2.54 24.08
C GLU A 290 20.49 2.17 23.60
N ASP A 291 19.76 3.13 23.03
CA ASP A 291 18.41 2.94 22.47
C ASP A 291 18.38 2.00 21.26
N GLN A 292 19.54 1.79 20.63
CA GLN A 292 19.70 0.96 19.44
C GLN A 292 20.54 -0.30 19.71
N ALA A 293 20.94 -0.55 20.95
CA ALA A 293 21.89 -1.62 21.29
C ALA A 293 21.43 -3.00 20.80
N GLU A 294 20.16 -3.34 21.00
CA GLU A 294 19.55 -4.59 20.54
C GLU A 294 19.57 -4.71 19.01
N ARG A 295 19.19 -3.63 18.32
CA ARG A 295 19.23 -3.59 16.85
C ARG A 295 20.65 -3.70 16.30
N ILE A 296 21.62 -3.12 17.00
CA ILE A 296 23.03 -3.23 16.62
C ILE A 296 23.53 -4.67 16.82
N ARG A 297 23.11 -5.36 17.88
CA ARG A 297 23.41 -6.79 18.09
C ARG A 297 22.80 -7.65 17.00
N THR A 298 21.50 -7.48 16.72
CA THR A 298 20.79 -8.18 15.65
C THR A 298 21.47 -7.95 14.30
N LEU A 299 21.90 -6.71 14.04
CA LEU A 299 22.63 -6.36 12.83
C LEU A 299 24.02 -7.02 12.77
N TYR A 300 24.67 -7.18 13.91
CA TYR A 300 25.96 -7.87 13.98
C TYR A 300 25.81 -9.39 13.75
N GLU A 301 24.76 -9.99 14.31
CA GLU A 301 24.50 -11.43 14.21
C GLU A 301 24.00 -11.84 12.82
N ASN A 302 23.05 -11.09 12.26
CA ASN A 302 22.39 -11.40 10.98
C ASN A 302 23.04 -10.73 9.77
N GLY A 303 24.00 -9.84 9.99
CA GLY A 303 24.60 -9.01 8.93
C GLY A 303 23.71 -7.85 8.51
N TRP A 304 24.23 -7.03 7.60
CA TRP A 304 23.52 -5.88 7.05
C TRP A 304 22.33 -6.33 6.23
N GLU A 305 21.16 -5.72 6.49
CA GLU A 305 19.97 -5.94 5.69
C GLU A 305 20.23 -5.51 4.23
N LYS A 306 20.14 -6.48 3.33
CA LYS A 306 20.19 -6.24 1.89
C LYS A 306 18.83 -5.76 1.40
N GLY A 307 18.80 -5.06 0.28
CA GLY A 307 17.54 -4.80 -0.42
C GLY A 307 16.94 -6.10 -0.96
N VAL A 308 15.66 -6.05 -1.31
CA VAL A 308 15.00 -7.16 -2.01
C VAL A 308 15.48 -7.25 -3.46
N SER A 309 15.43 -8.45 -4.04
CA SER A 309 15.80 -8.72 -5.42
C SER A 309 14.93 -7.91 -6.40
N THR A 310 15.54 -7.50 -7.49
CA THR A 310 14.86 -6.87 -8.64
C THR A 310 14.23 -7.89 -9.60
N GLY A 311 14.47 -9.17 -9.37
CA GLY A 311 14.11 -10.27 -10.29
C GLY A 311 15.14 -10.51 -11.40
N TRP A 312 16.26 -9.76 -11.42
CA TRP A 312 17.38 -9.96 -12.35
C TRP A 312 18.70 -10.03 -11.60
N ILE A 313 19.38 -11.16 -11.68
CA ILE A 313 20.63 -11.43 -10.96
C ILE A 313 21.72 -10.41 -11.32
N GLU A 314 21.83 -10.02 -12.60
CA GLU A 314 22.82 -9.05 -13.05
C GLU A 314 22.55 -7.64 -12.49
N VAL A 315 21.27 -7.28 -12.32
CA VAL A 315 20.91 -6.02 -11.66
C VAL A 315 21.14 -6.12 -10.17
N ASP A 316 20.77 -7.23 -9.51
CA ASP A 316 20.93 -7.45 -8.07
C ASP A 316 22.36 -7.38 -7.59
N ARG A 317 23.33 -7.72 -8.44
CA ARG A 317 24.76 -7.54 -8.15
C ARG A 317 25.17 -6.07 -8.00
N LEU A 318 24.36 -5.16 -8.54
CA LEU A 318 24.64 -3.73 -8.61
C LEU A 318 23.63 -2.88 -7.83
N TYR A 319 22.39 -3.32 -7.76
CA TYR A 319 21.30 -2.58 -7.14
C TYR A 319 20.22 -3.53 -6.66
N THR A 320 19.87 -3.45 -5.38
CA THR A 320 18.71 -4.09 -4.77
C THR A 320 17.81 -3.02 -4.16
N VAL A 321 16.53 -3.31 -3.97
CA VAL A 321 15.53 -2.34 -3.56
C VAL A 321 15.29 -2.41 -2.06
N ARG A 322 15.45 -1.28 -1.36
CA ARG A 322 15.18 -1.20 0.08
C ARG A 322 14.12 -0.12 0.37
N PRO A 323 13.09 -0.43 1.18
CA PRO A 323 12.13 0.57 1.64
C PRO A 323 12.82 1.73 2.36
N GLY A 324 12.22 2.93 2.28
CA GLY A 324 12.76 4.13 2.92
C GLY A 324 13.88 4.81 2.15
N GLU A 325 14.19 4.35 0.95
CA GLU A 325 15.16 4.97 0.05
C GLU A 325 14.49 5.65 -1.15
N PHE A 326 15.25 6.55 -1.74
CA PHE A 326 14.86 7.34 -2.90
C PHE A 326 15.83 7.10 -4.04
N THR A 327 15.31 6.60 -5.17
CA THR A 327 16.06 6.32 -6.40
C THR A 327 15.68 7.28 -7.51
N VAL A 328 16.66 7.91 -8.14
CA VAL A 328 16.49 8.70 -9.37
C VAL A 328 16.82 7.83 -10.57
N ILE A 329 15.94 7.84 -11.56
CA ILE A 329 16.14 7.16 -12.85
C ILE A 329 16.18 8.21 -13.96
N THR A 330 17.22 8.17 -14.78
CA THR A 330 17.35 9.02 -15.96
C THR A 330 17.64 8.19 -17.21
N GLY A 331 17.67 8.85 -18.37
CA GLY A 331 17.93 8.21 -19.67
C GLY A 331 17.35 9.05 -20.79
N MET A 332 17.81 8.83 -21.99
CA MET A 332 17.30 9.52 -23.20
C MET A 332 15.80 9.23 -23.40
N PRO A 333 15.05 10.12 -24.05
CA PRO A 333 13.71 9.78 -24.53
C PRO A 333 13.74 8.47 -25.33
N ASN A 334 12.71 7.64 -25.15
CA ASN A 334 12.58 6.32 -25.79
C ASN A 334 13.67 5.27 -25.43
N SER A 335 14.52 5.53 -24.42
CA SER A 335 15.49 4.51 -23.93
C SER A 335 14.85 3.35 -23.17
N GLY A 336 13.55 3.45 -22.85
CA GLY A 336 12.80 2.42 -22.14
C GLY A 336 12.77 2.57 -20.62
N LYS A 337 13.02 3.76 -20.07
CA LYS A 337 13.01 4.04 -18.61
C LYS A 337 11.74 3.56 -17.93
N SER A 338 10.59 4.08 -18.35
CA SER A 338 9.27 3.74 -17.78
C SER A 338 8.96 2.26 -17.97
N ASN A 339 9.24 1.72 -19.15
CA ASN A 339 9.03 0.30 -19.45
C ASN A 339 9.87 -0.63 -18.56
N TRP A 340 11.15 -0.30 -18.34
CA TRP A 340 12.04 -1.03 -17.44
C TRP A 340 11.58 -0.90 -15.98
N LEU A 341 11.17 0.31 -15.58
CA LEU A 341 10.65 0.54 -14.22
C LEU A 341 9.38 -0.28 -13.99
N ASP A 342 8.42 -0.26 -14.92
CA ASP A 342 7.20 -1.08 -14.83
C ASP A 342 7.52 -2.57 -14.66
N ALA A 343 8.50 -3.08 -15.43
CA ALA A 343 8.93 -4.47 -15.30
C ALA A 343 9.58 -4.76 -13.94
N LEU A 344 10.37 -3.83 -13.39
CA LEU A 344 10.90 -3.92 -12.04
C LEU A 344 9.77 -3.99 -11.00
N LEU A 345 8.76 -3.13 -11.13
CA LEU A 345 7.62 -3.11 -10.19
C LEU A 345 6.82 -4.40 -10.25
N VAL A 346 6.61 -4.95 -11.45
CA VAL A 346 5.93 -6.25 -11.62
C VAL A 346 6.72 -7.37 -10.94
N ASN A 347 8.04 -7.41 -11.11
CA ASN A 347 8.88 -8.39 -10.43
C ASN A 347 8.76 -8.24 -8.89
N LEU A 348 8.86 -7.02 -8.37
CA LEU A 348 8.74 -6.75 -6.94
C LEU A 348 7.36 -7.13 -6.39
N ALA A 349 6.30 -6.94 -7.18
CA ALA A 349 4.96 -7.36 -6.80
C ALA A 349 4.84 -8.89 -6.75
N GLN A 350 5.30 -9.58 -7.80
CA GLN A 350 5.20 -11.04 -7.91
C GLN A 350 6.10 -11.77 -6.91
N GLU A 351 7.35 -11.31 -6.71
CA GLU A 351 8.32 -12.00 -5.86
C GLU A 351 8.18 -11.64 -4.38
N HIS A 352 7.84 -10.37 -4.08
CA HIS A 352 7.87 -9.84 -2.72
C HIS A 352 6.52 -9.35 -2.21
N GLY A 353 5.47 -9.43 -3.02
CA GLY A 353 4.12 -9.00 -2.65
C GLY A 353 3.99 -7.48 -2.43
N TRP A 354 4.87 -6.67 -3.02
CA TRP A 354 4.83 -5.22 -2.86
C TRP A 354 3.61 -4.63 -3.55
N ARG A 355 3.14 -3.51 -3.00
CA ARG A 355 2.09 -2.67 -3.59
C ARG A 355 2.65 -1.29 -3.92
N PHE A 356 2.10 -0.70 -4.97
CA PHE A 356 2.65 0.52 -5.55
C PHE A 356 1.59 1.57 -5.79
N ALA A 357 1.99 2.84 -5.63
CA ALA A 357 1.28 3.98 -6.18
C ALA A 357 2.08 4.51 -7.38
N LEU A 358 1.39 4.75 -8.50
CA LEU A 358 1.99 5.22 -9.75
C LEU A 358 1.42 6.59 -10.10
N PHE A 359 2.25 7.63 -10.04
CA PHE A 359 1.98 8.91 -10.67
C PHE A 359 2.71 8.92 -12.01
N SER A 360 1.96 8.67 -13.08
CA SER A 360 2.51 8.52 -14.44
C SER A 360 1.59 9.17 -15.48
N PRO A 361 1.48 10.50 -15.49
CA PRO A 361 0.54 11.23 -16.34
C PRO A 361 0.86 11.15 -17.84
N GLU A 362 2.11 10.90 -18.24
CA GLU A 362 2.46 10.67 -19.65
C GLU A 362 1.92 9.33 -20.20
N ASN A 363 1.61 8.37 -19.32
CA ASN A 363 1.09 7.07 -19.72
C ASN A 363 -0.45 7.11 -19.87
N GLN A 364 -0.93 7.90 -20.83
CA GLN A 364 -2.34 8.02 -21.19
C GLN A 364 -2.56 7.43 -22.60
N PRO A 365 -3.73 6.84 -22.87
CA PRO A 365 -4.82 6.60 -21.91
C PRO A 365 -4.46 5.59 -20.81
N LEU A 366 -5.10 5.72 -19.66
CA LEU A 366 -4.77 4.93 -18.47
C LEU A 366 -4.88 3.42 -18.70
N GLU A 367 -5.91 3.00 -19.42
CA GLU A 367 -6.16 1.62 -19.80
C GLU A 367 -5.03 0.99 -20.61
N ASP A 368 -4.31 1.79 -21.42
CA ASP A 368 -3.13 1.31 -22.16
C ASP A 368 -1.97 1.01 -21.21
N HIS A 369 -1.77 1.84 -20.19
CA HIS A 369 -0.76 1.55 -19.16
C HIS A 369 -1.14 0.29 -18.36
N MET A 370 -2.40 0.19 -17.94
CA MET A 370 -2.89 -1.01 -17.23
C MET A 370 -2.76 -2.28 -18.08
N ALA A 371 -3.06 -2.20 -19.39
CA ALA A 371 -2.89 -3.32 -20.31
C ALA A 371 -1.43 -3.76 -20.42
N ARG A 372 -0.48 -2.81 -20.53
CA ARG A 372 0.97 -3.11 -20.52
C ARG A 372 1.43 -3.75 -19.20
N MET A 373 0.86 -3.35 -18.07
CA MET A 373 1.15 -3.99 -16.78
C MET A 373 0.61 -5.43 -16.75
N CYS A 374 -0.60 -5.68 -17.28
CA CYS A 374 -1.14 -7.03 -17.42
C CYS A 374 -0.29 -7.91 -18.35
N GLU A 375 0.19 -7.36 -19.47
CA GLU A 375 1.08 -8.03 -20.42
C GLU A 375 2.39 -8.50 -19.75
N LYS A 376 3.04 -7.58 -19.00
CA LYS A 376 4.24 -7.91 -18.21
C LYS A 376 3.98 -8.95 -17.13
N TRP A 377 2.84 -8.84 -16.46
CA TRP A 377 2.43 -9.76 -15.40
C TRP A 377 2.21 -11.19 -15.91
N ALA A 378 1.46 -11.31 -17.01
CA ALA A 378 1.17 -12.59 -17.66
C ALA A 378 2.37 -13.16 -18.41
N LYS A 379 3.31 -12.31 -18.85
CA LYS A 379 4.35 -12.62 -19.83
C LYS A 379 3.78 -13.13 -21.15
N GLU A 380 2.60 -12.65 -21.51
CA GLU A 380 1.87 -12.95 -22.73
C GLU A 380 1.42 -11.64 -23.39
N PRO A 381 1.42 -11.51 -24.72
CA PRO A 381 1.01 -10.27 -25.38
C PRO A 381 -0.46 -9.97 -25.14
N PHE A 382 -0.79 -8.69 -24.97
CA PHE A 382 -2.17 -8.22 -24.84
C PHE A 382 -2.87 -8.16 -26.20
N GLY A 383 -2.16 -7.67 -27.21
CA GLY A 383 -2.68 -7.47 -28.56
C GLY A 383 -2.40 -8.63 -29.50
N ASP A 384 -3.11 -8.67 -30.63
CA ASP A 384 -2.84 -9.61 -31.72
C ASP A 384 -1.48 -9.32 -32.36
N GLY A 385 -0.71 -10.36 -32.65
CA GLY A 385 0.65 -10.26 -33.18
C GLY A 385 1.17 -11.58 -33.75
N PRO A 386 2.48 -11.72 -33.91
CA PRO A 386 3.11 -12.95 -34.40
C PRO A 386 2.88 -14.18 -33.50
N THR A 387 2.62 -13.93 -32.22
CA THR A 387 2.28 -14.93 -31.23
C THR A 387 0.83 -14.74 -30.76
N PRO A 388 0.13 -15.81 -30.36
CA PRO A 388 -1.21 -15.69 -29.81
C PRO A 388 -1.22 -14.73 -28.62
N ARG A 389 -2.23 -13.86 -28.55
CA ARG A 389 -2.45 -13.01 -27.39
C ARG A 389 -2.97 -13.82 -26.19
N MET A 390 -2.85 -13.28 -25.00
CA MET A 390 -3.42 -13.88 -23.79
C MET A 390 -4.92 -14.14 -23.94
N SER A 391 -5.39 -15.23 -23.33
CA SER A 391 -6.81 -15.57 -23.33
C SER A 391 -7.60 -14.56 -22.47
N ARG A 392 -8.93 -14.47 -22.72
CA ARG A 392 -9.79 -13.63 -21.89
C ARG A 392 -9.79 -14.08 -20.43
N GLU A 393 -9.73 -15.37 -20.17
CA GLU A 393 -9.63 -15.92 -18.82
C GLU A 393 -8.31 -15.50 -18.14
N THR A 394 -7.18 -15.56 -18.88
CA THR A 394 -5.90 -15.03 -18.40
C THR A 394 -6.01 -13.54 -18.10
N LEU A 395 -6.61 -12.74 -18.99
CA LEU A 395 -6.76 -11.30 -18.79
C LEU A 395 -7.60 -10.99 -17.54
N ASP A 396 -8.75 -11.64 -17.37
CA ASP A 396 -9.64 -11.40 -16.22
C ASP A 396 -8.93 -11.74 -14.90
N ARG A 397 -8.19 -12.83 -14.83
CA ARG A 397 -7.37 -13.21 -13.68
C ARG A 397 -6.26 -12.20 -13.41
N VAL A 398 -5.46 -11.90 -14.43
CA VAL A 398 -4.29 -11.02 -14.31
C VAL A 398 -4.70 -9.58 -13.97
N SER A 399 -5.80 -9.09 -14.54
CA SER A 399 -6.34 -7.76 -14.19
C SER A 399 -6.70 -7.67 -12.70
N GLY A 400 -7.27 -8.74 -12.14
CA GLY A 400 -7.52 -8.83 -10.70
C GLY A 400 -6.23 -8.83 -9.87
N GLU A 401 -5.21 -9.58 -10.30
CA GLU A 401 -3.91 -9.66 -9.63
C GLU A 401 -3.18 -8.31 -9.68
N VAL A 402 -3.09 -7.68 -10.86
CA VAL A 402 -2.50 -6.34 -11.04
C VAL A 402 -3.25 -5.30 -10.19
N GLY A 403 -4.60 -5.35 -10.16
CA GLY A 403 -5.41 -4.44 -9.36
C GLY A 403 -5.19 -4.56 -7.84
N GLN A 404 -4.67 -5.69 -7.36
CA GLN A 404 -4.30 -5.85 -5.94
C GLN A 404 -2.96 -5.19 -5.60
N HIS A 405 -2.09 -4.95 -6.58
CA HIS A 405 -0.73 -4.47 -6.37
C HIS A 405 -0.48 -3.03 -6.81
N PHE A 406 -1.31 -2.48 -7.70
CA PHE A 406 -1.05 -1.18 -8.32
C PHE A 406 -2.25 -0.25 -8.18
N ALA A 407 -1.99 0.96 -7.70
CA ALA A 407 -2.93 2.07 -7.66
C ALA A 407 -2.36 3.24 -8.49
N TRP A 408 -3.16 3.84 -9.36
CA TRP A 408 -2.76 5.00 -10.15
C TRP A 408 -3.23 6.29 -9.48
N ILE A 409 -2.31 7.23 -9.35
CA ILE A 409 -2.56 8.60 -8.92
C ILE A 409 -2.61 9.46 -10.17
N LEU A 410 -3.79 9.96 -10.51
CA LEU A 410 -3.99 10.81 -11.68
C LEU A 410 -4.66 12.12 -11.29
N PRO A 411 -4.37 13.21 -12.02
CA PRO A 411 -5.08 14.47 -11.88
C PRO A 411 -6.58 14.29 -12.08
N ASP A 412 -7.39 14.89 -11.23
CA ASP A 412 -8.74 15.28 -11.56
C ASP A 412 -8.66 16.67 -12.21
N ASP A 413 -9.51 16.96 -13.18
CA ASP A 413 -9.43 18.09 -14.11
C ASP A 413 -9.31 19.51 -13.50
N ASP A 414 -9.42 19.64 -12.16
CA ASP A 414 -9.46 20.92 -11.44
C ASP A 414 -8.33 21.11 -10.40
N SER A 415 -7.33 20.21 -10.31
CA SER A 415 -6.31 20.28 -9.25
C SER A 415 -4.89 20.44 -9.79
N GLU A 416 -4.12 21.35 -9.17
CA GLU A 416 -2.69 21.49 -9.39
C GLU A 416 -1.93 20.27 -8.84
N TRP A 417 -1.10 19.65 -9.67
CA TRP A 417 -0.35 18.45 -9.31
C TRP A 417 1.08 18.76 -8.93
N THR A 418 1.21 19.29 -7.73
CA THR A 418 2.52 19.48 -7.09
C THR A 418 3.03 18.17 -6.48
N ILE A 419 4.32 18.13 -6.17
CA ILE A 419 4.91 16.99 -5.46
C ILE A 419 4.18 16.72 -4.11
N ASP A 420 3.79 17.77 -3.39
CA ASP A 420 3.12 17.63 -2.10
C ASP A 420 1.74 16.98 -2.27
N THR A 421 0.99 17.33 -3.32
CA THR A 421 -0.29 16.68 -3.66
C THR A 421 -0.11 15.18 -3.91
N VAL A 422 0.91 14.81 -4.70
CA VAL A 422 1.23 13.39 -4.98
C VAL A 422 1.62 12.65 -3.70
N LEU A 423 2.45 13.25 -2.86
CA LEU A 423 2.88 12.66 -1.59
C LEU A 423 1.71 12.49 -0.60
N ASP A 424 0.76 13.43 -0.56
CA ASP A 424 -0.43 13.31 0.28
C ASP A 424 -1.36 12.18 -0.18
N ARG A 425 -1.56 12.01 -1.50
CA ARG A 425 -2.31 10.86 -2.05
C ARG A 425 -1.58 9.55 -1.75
N ALA A 426 -0.26 9.52 -1.96
CA ALA A 426 0.55 8.35 -1.63
C ALA A 426 0.51 8.02 -0.14
N LYS A 427 0.51 9.03 0.76
CA LYS A 427 0.34 8.84 2.20
C LYS A 427 -1.00 8.17 2.53
N ALA A 428 -2.09 8.58 1.88
CA ALA A 428 -3.38 7.92 2.04
C ALA A 428 -3.33 6.44 1.62
N LEU A 429 -2.62 6.13 0.51
CA LEU A 429 -2.44 4.75 0.05
C LEU A 429 -1.49 3.95 0.97
N VAL A 430 -0.49 4.59 1.59
CA VAL A 430 0.28 3.92 2.66
C VAL A 430 -0.63 3.50 3.82
N PHE A 431 -1.51 4.40 4.25
CA PHE A 431 -2.45 4.12 5.34
C PHE A 431 -3.46 3.03 4.97
N ARG A 432 -4.10 3.14 3.80
CA ARG A 432 -5.19 2.26 3.38
C ARG A 432 -4.70 0.90 2.86
N GLU A 433 -3.74 0.92 1.95
CA GLU A 433 -3.33 -0.26 1.18
C GLU A 433 -1.95 -0.78 1.57
N GLY A 434 -1.20 -0.02 2.38
CA GLY A 434 0.13 -0.42 2.80
C GLY A 434 1.17 -0.44 1.69
N ILE A 435 1.08 0.48 0.72
CA ILE A 435 2.03 0.54 -0.38
C ILE A 435 3.48 0.57 0.12
N ARG A 436 4.36 -0.10 -0.60
CA ARG A 436 5.81 -0.15 -0.36
C ARG A 436 6.62 0.63 -1.39
N GLY A 437 5.99 0.99 -2.50
CA GLY A 437 6.62 1.76 -3.56
C GLY A 437 5.76 2.92 -4.06
N LEU A 438 6.41 4.03 -4.41
CA LEU A 438 5.83 5.18 -5.09
C LEU A 438 6.66 5.49 -6.33
N VAL A 439 6.00 5.67 -7.46
CA VAL A 439 6.62 6.10 -8.71
C VAL A 439 6.14 7.49 -9.08
N ILE A 440 7.08 8.33 -9.52
CA ILE A 440 6.83 9.65 -10.11
C ILE A 440 7.50 9.62 -11.49
N ASP A 441 6.72 9.47 -12.55
CA ASP A 441 7.20 9.28 -13.92
C ASP A 441 6.39 10.08 -14.96
N PRO A 442 6.95 11.20 -15.44
CA PRO A 442 8.20 11.82 -15.03
C PRO A 442 7.99 12.99 -14.04
N TRP A 443 9.08 13.44 -13.45
CA TRP A 443 9.15 14.64 -12.61
C TRP A 443 8.67 15.91 -13.34
N ASN A 444 8.92 15.99 -14.65
CA ASN A 444 8.65 17.16 -15.46
C ASN A 444 7.14 17.43 -15.65
N GLU A 445 6.29 16.46 -15.39
CA GLU A 445 4.82 16.60 -15.44
C GLU A 445 4.22 17.12 -14.14
N LEU A 446 5.05 17.36 -13.13
CA LEU A 446 4.61 18.04 -11.92
C LEU A 446 4.56 19.55 -12.14
N GLU A 447 3.60 20.20 -11.53
CA GLU A 447 3.55 21.64 -11.48
C GLU A 447 4.58 22.20 -10.49
N HIS A 448 5.41 23.09 -11.00
CA HIS A 448 6.50 23.71 -10.25
C HIS A 448 6.20 25.17 -9.95
N ALA A 449 5.44 25.45 -8.90
CA ALA A 449 5.20 26.80 -8.38
C ALA A 449 6.46 27.30 -7.64
N ILE A 450 7.45 27.81 -8.40
CA ILE A 450 8.69 28.35 -7.82
C ILE A 450 8.40 29.72 -7.18
N PRO A 451 8.57 29.87 -5.84
CA PRO A 451 8.32 31.14 -5.19
C PRO A 451 9.24 32.27 -5.69
N PRO A 452 8.79 33.53 -5.71
CA PRO A 452 9.63 34.67 -6.07
C PRO A 452 10.92 34.71 -5.25
N GLY A 453 12.07 34.86 -5.93
CA GLY A 453 13.40 34.93 -5.28
C GLY A 453 14.04 33.57 -4.97
N VAL A 454 13.37 32.46 -5.25
CA VAL A 454 13.94 31.10 -5.13
C VAL A 454 14.45 30.65 -6.50
N THR A 455 15.70 30.18 -6.57
CA THR A 455 16.22 29.60 -7.81
C THR A 455 15.67 28.18 -8.01
N GLU A 456 15.55 27.75 -9.26
CA GLU A 456 15.11 26.38 -9.62
C GLU A 456 15.94 25.31 -8.88
N THR A 457 17.25 25.49 -8.79
CA THR A 457 18.15 24.59 -8.07
C THR A 457 17.80 24.46 -6.59
N VAL A 458 17.46 25.56 -5.91
CA VAL A 458 17.05 25.55 -4.51
C VAL A 458 15.69 24.87 -4.36
N TYR A 459 14.75 25.21 -5.23
CA TYR A 459 13.42 24.64 -5.26
C TYR A 459 13.47 23.11 -5.43
N ILE A 460 14.14 22.62 -6.48
CA ILE A 460 14.31 21.17 -6.70
C ILE A 460 14.94 20.51 -5.47
N GLY A 461 15.97 21.14 -4.89
CA GLY A 461 16.60 20.62 -3.67
C GLY A 461 15.63 20.50 -2.48
N GLN A 462 14.68 21.41 -2.33
CA GLN A 462 13.63 21.36 -1.30
C GLN A 462 12.63 20.23 -1.60
N GLN A 463 12.15 20.14 -2.82
CA GLN A 463 11.18 19.10 -3.22
C GLN A 463 11.77 17.69 -3.09
N LEU A 464 13.01 17.46 -3.52
CA LEU A 464 13.69 16.18 -3.33
C LEU A 464 13.93 15.83 -1.85
N LYS A 465 14.02 16.85 -0.97
CA LYS A 465 14.05 16.64 0.48
C LYS A 465 12.68 16.11 0.97
N HIS A 466 11.55 16.66 0.47
CA HIS A 466 10.21 16.18 0.82
C HIS A 466 10.03 14.71 0.38
N VAL A 467 10.41 14.37 -0.85
CA VAL A 467 10.39 12.99 -1.36
C VAL A 467 11.18 12.05 -0.44
N ARG A 468 12.42 12.42 -0.07
CA ARG A 468 13.25 11.59 0.79
C ARG A 468 12.71 11.48 2.22
N GLN A 469 12.14 12.54 2.76
CA GLN A 469 11.49 12.51 4.07
C GLN A 469 10.27 11.60 4.06
N PHE A 470 9.44 11.67 3.02
CA PHE A 470 8.31 10.79 2.81
C PHE A 470 8.77 9.32 2.77
N ALA A 471 9.77 9.00 1.94
CA ALA A 471 10.31 7.66 1.81
C ALA A 471 10.70 7.07 3.17
N ARG A 472 11.48 7.82 3.96
CA ARG A 472 11.99 7.38 5.26
C ARG A 472 10.90 7.30 6.33
N ARG A 473 10.00 8.28 6.37
CA ARG A 473 8.94 8.36 7.37
C ARG A 473 7.94 7.21 7.23
N HIS A 474 7.62 6.86 5.99
CA HIS A 474 6.59 5.88 5.68
C HIS A 474 7.15 4.50 5.31
N GLY A 475 8.47 4.34 5.25
CA GLY A 475 9.09 3.08 4.84
C GLY A 475 8.69 2.68 3.41
N VAL A 476 8.60 3.67 2.52
CA VAL A 476 8.25 3.49 1.10
C VAL A 476 9.48 3.74 0.25
N HIS A 477 9.76 2.88 -0.73
CA HIS A 477 10.76 3.19 -1.75
C HIS A 477 10.17 4.13 -2.78
N VAL A 478 10.85 5.23 -3.10
CA VAL A 478 10.36 6.20 -4.10
C VAL A 478 11.28 6.19 -5.31
N TRP A 479 10.72 5.96 -6.49
CA TRP A 479 11.40 6.15 -7.77
C TRP A 479 10.94 7.45 -8.41
N VAL A 480 11.90 8.26 -8.86
CA VAL A 480 11.63 9.48 -9.62
C VAL A 480 12.34 9.38 -10.94
N VAL A 481 11.56 9.38 -12.01
CA VAL A 481 12.07 9.46 -13.38
C VAL A 481 12.24 10.93 -13.75
N ALA A 482 13.45 11.30 -14.17
CA ALA A 482 13.77 12.67 -14.56
C ALA A 482 14.53 12.69 -15.88
N HIS A 483 14.11 13.60 -16.77
CA HIS A 483 14.71 13.72 -18.10
C HIS A 483 16.04 14.48 -18.04
N PRO A 484 17.06 14.02 -18.81
CA PRO A 484 18.29 14.77 -18.97
C PRO A 484 18.04 16.02 -19.81
N GLN A 485 18.93 16.99 -19.68
CA GLN A 485 19.03 18.09 -20.62
C GLN A 485 19.37 17.55 -22.02
N LYS A 486 19.24 18.41 -23.04
CA LYS A 486 19.56 18.04 -24.42
C LYS A 486 21.03 17.62 -24.53
N LEU A 487 21.25 16.31 -24.69
CA LEU A 487 22.57 15.74 -24.92
C LEU A 487 22.96 15.88 -26.42
N ILE A 488 24.26 16.07 -26.63
CA ILE A 488 24.82 16.13 -27.97
C ILE A 488 25.39 14.76 -28.31
N ARG A 489 25.16 14.31 -29.54
CA ARG A 489 25.77 13.05 -30.02
C ARG A 489 27.29 13.21 -30.05
N ASP A 490 27.98 12.16 -29.64
CA ASP A 490 29.40 12.05 -29.78
C ASP A 490 29.79 12.12 -31.29
N ARG A 491 30.79 12.91 -31.62
CA ARG A 491 31.15 13.20 -33.03
C ARG A 491 31.78 11.98 -33.72
N ASP A 492 32.47 11.13 -32.96
CA ASP A 492 33.22 10.03 -33.54
C ASP A 492 32.34 8.76 -33.66
N SER A 493 31.54 8.47 -32.66
CA SER A 493 30.65 7.30 -32.66
C SER A 493 29.24 7.57 -33.21
N GLY A 494 28.85 8.84 -33.36
CA GLY A 494 27.49 9.24 -33.75
C GLY A 494 26.40 8.86 -32.72
N ARG A 495 26.77 8.30 -31.57
CA ARG A 495 25.86 7.82 -30.53
C ARG A 495 25.61 8.88 -29.48
N TYR A 496 24.47 8.79 -28.82
CA TYR A 496 24.25 9.59 -27.62
C TYR A 496 25.01 8.98 -26.45
N PRO A 497 25.71 9.79 -25.65
CA PRO A 497 26.36 9.30 -24.44
C PRO A 497 25.30 8.82 -23.43
N VAL A 498 25.71 7.93 -22.54
CA VAL A 498 24.88 7.56 -21.37
C VAL A 498 24.72 8.80 -20.50
N PRO A 499 23.49 9.28 -20.24
CA PRO A 499 23.31 10.44 -19.38
C PRO A 499 23.74 10.12 -17.95
N SER A 500 24.38 11.08 -17.32
CA SER A 500 24.68 11.03 -15.88
C SER A 500 23.58 11.73 -15.08
N LEU A 501 23.55 11.50 -13.77
CA LEU A 501 22.64 12.23 -12.88
C LEU A 501 22.93 13.75 -12.82
N TYR A 502 24.07 14.19 -13.30
CA TYR A 502 24.40 15.62 -13.43
C TYR A 502 23.80 16.26 -14.70
N ASP A 503 23.47 15.43 -15.68
CA ASP A 503 22.85 15.89 -16.93
C ASP A 503 21.34 16.10 -16.80
N ILE A 504 20.74 15.76 -15.64
CA ILE A 504 19.33 16.01 -15.39
C ILE A 504 19.09 17.52 -15.28
N SER A 505 18.01 18.00 -15.91
CA SER A 505 17.65 19.42 -15.93
C SER A 505 17.49 20.01 -14.52
N GLY A 506 17.88 21.25 -14.37
CA GLY A 506 17.58 22.13 -13.24
C GLY A 506 18.53 22.05 -12.06
N SER A 507 19.23 20.93 -11.76
CA SER A 507 20.04 20.91 -10.53
C SER A 507 20.98 19.71 -10.37
N ALA A 508 22.20 19.97 -9.88
CA ALA A 508 23.10 18.95 -9.33
C ALA A 508 22.53 18.22 -8.09
N ASN A 509 21.44 18.74 -7.52
CA ASN A 509 20.77 18.12 -6.37
C ASN A 509 20.20 16.73 -6.67
N TRP A 510 19.91 16.41 -7.92
CA TRP A 510 19.51 15.08 -8.33
C TRP A 510 20.48 14.02 -7.84
N ARG A 511 21.78 14.19 -8.13
CA ARG A 511 22.79 13.29 -7.63
C ARG A 511 23.00 13.42 -6.12
N ASN A 512 23.02 14.64 -5.58
CA ASN A 512 23.38 14.87 -4.18
C ASN A 512 22.32 14.32 -3.22
N LYS A 513 21.04 14.46 -3.55
CA LYS A 513 19.92 14.11 -2.68
C LYS A 513 19.47 12.65 -2.82
N ALA A 514 19.56 12.05 -3.98
CA ALA A 514 19.20 10.65 -4.19
C ALA A 514 20.00 9.71 -3.29
N ASP A 515 19.38 8.63 -2.86
CA ASP A 515 20.10 7.53 -2.21
C ASP A 515 20.73 6.63 -3.29
N ASN A 516 20.00 6.34 -4.35
CA ASN A 516 20.49 5.59 -5.51
C ASN A 516 20.21 6.36 -6.80
N GLY A 517 21.01 6.09 -7.82
CA GLY A 517 20.84 6.74 -9.12
C GLY A 517 21.16 5.81 -10.28
N LEU A 518 20.23 5.72 -11.20
CA LEU A 518 20.27 4.81 -12.33
C LEU A 518 20.12 5.58 -13.64
N ALA A 519 20.76 5.08 -14.70
CA ALA A 519 20.46 5.52 -16.06
C ALA A 519 20.11 4.31 -16.92
N VAL A 520 18.96 4.36 -17.58
CA VAL A 520 18.52 3.34 -18.54
C VAL A 520 18.91 3.84 -19.94
N TRP A 521 19.71 3.06 -20.62
CA TRP A 521 20.26 3.42 -21.91
C TRP A 521 20.18 2.24 -22.89
N ARG A 522 20.01 2.56 -24.17
CA ARG A 522 20.17 1.61 -25.26
C ARG A 522 20.75 2.30 -26.49
N ASP A 523 21.44 1.55 -27.32
CA ASP A 523 21.85 2.01 -28.63
C ASP A 523 20.67 1.97 -29.61
N PHE A 524 20.40 3.09 -30.26
CA PHE A 524 19.32 3.19 -31.26
C PHE A 524 19.79 2.82 -32.67
N GLY A 525 21.10 2.59 -32.89
CA GLY A 525 21.69 2.30 -34.20
C GLY A 525 21.56 0.84 -34.64
N GLU A 526 21.28 -0.07 -33.73
CA GLU A 526 21.20 -1.52 -33.99
C GLU A 526 19.85 -2.10 -33.57
N GLN A 527 19.33 -3.07 -34.33
CA GLN A 527 17.95 -3.57 -34.14
C GLN A 527 17.75 -4.41 -32.89
N GLU A 528 18.81 -5.06 -32.36
CA GLU A 528 18.74 -5.95 -31.19
C GLU A 528 19.87 -5.67 -30.19
N THR A 529 19.90 -4.44 -29.68
CA THR A 529 20.85 -4.09 -28.61
C THR A 529 20.25 -4.37 -27.23
N PRO A 530 21.08 -4.86 -26.29
CA PRO A 530 20.66 -4.93 -24.90
C PRO A 530 20.33 -3.55 -24.35
N VAL A 531 19.35 -3.51 -23.45
CA VAL A 531 19.11 -2.35 -22.62
C VAL A 531 20.13 -2.37 -21.49
N GLU A 532 20.84 -1.29 -21.32
CA GLU A 532 21.85 -1.14 -20.27
C GLU A 532 21.27 -0.38 -19.08
N VAL A 533 21.38 -0.94 -17.89
CA VAL A 533 21.04 -0.29 -16.63
C VAL A 533 22.34 0.11 -15.96
N HIS A 534 22.66 1.39 -16.05
CA HIS A 534 23.87 1.98 -15.45
C HIS A 534 23.56 2.41 -14.01
N VAL A 535 24.07 1.68 -13.05
CA VAL A 535 24.02 2.09 -11.64
C VAL A 535 25.13 3.10 -11.40
N GLN A 536 24.78 4.36 -11.27
CA GLN A 536 25.73 5.49 -11.19
C GLN A 536 25.95 5.99 -9.76
N LYS A 537 25.00 5.66 -8.86
CA LYS A 537 25.09 6.01 -7.45
C LYS A 537 24.43 4.95 -6.59
N ILE A 538 25.14 4.55 -5.54
CA ILE A 538 24.64 3.76 -4.41
C ILE A 538 25.15 4.40 -3.13
N ARG A 539 24.26 4.77 -2.21
CA ARG A 539 24.65 5.37 -0.93
C ARG A 539 25.15 4.32 0.06
N PHE A 540 24.52 3.16 0.07
CA PHE A 540 24.79 2.12 1.06
C PHE A 540 25.36 0.88 0.37
N ARG A 541 26.60 0.52 0.71
CA ARG A 541 27.35 -0.58 0.09
C ARG A 541 26.63 -1.95 0.13
N GLN A 542 25.76 -2.15 1.12
CA GLN A 542 25.00 -3.40 1.28
C GLN A 542 23.83 -3.52 0.28
N ILE A 543 23.41 -2.42 -0.35
CA ILE A 543 22.34 -2.38 -1.35
C ILE A 543 22.90 -2.69 -2.74
N GLY A 544 24.15 -2.37 -3.00
CA GLY A 544 24.76 -2.59 -4.30
C GLY A 544 26.07 -1.82 -4.51
N ARG A 545 26.42 -1.65 -5.77
CA ARG A 545 27.63 -0.96 -6.22
C ARG A 545 27.44 -0.33 -7.59
N ILE A 546 28.29 0.60 -7.95
CA ILE A 546 28.32 1.20 -9.29
C ILE A 546 28.71 0.13 -10.32
N GLY A 547 28.06 0.16 -11.48
CA GLY A 547 28.31 -0.78 -12.56
C GLY A 547 27.21 -0.71 -13.65
N VAL A 548 27.28 -1.63 -14.59
CA VAL A 548 26.34 -1.73 -15.71
C VAL A 548 25.79 -3.14 -15.77
N ALA A 549 24.49 -3.28 -15.74
CA ALA A 549 23.78 -4.53 -16.04
C ALA A 549 23.18 -4.45 -17.45
N LYS A 550 23.18 -5.56 -18.18
CA LYS A 550 22.64 -5.64 -19.53
C LYS A 550 21.48 -6.63 -19.57
N LEU A 551 20.37 -6.18 -20.13
CA LEU A 551 19.15 -6.98 -20.23
C LEU A 551 18.65 -6.97 -21.67
N MET A 552 18.09 -8.09 -22.12
CA MET A 552 17.39 -8.16 -23.41
C MET A 552 15.92 -7.81 -23.20
N PHE A 553 15.44 -6.88 -24.00
CA PHE A 553 14.03 -6.52 -24.02
C PHE A 553 13.27 -7.44 -24.99
N ASP A 554 12.24 -8.09 -24.47
CA ASP A 554 11.33 -8.90 -25.28
C ASP A 554 10.16 -8.01 -25.75
N LYS A 555 10.12 -7.78 -27.07
CA LYS A 555 9.10 -6.92 -27.70
C LYS A 555 7.70 -7.54 -27.67
N VAL A 556 7.60 -8.84 -27.51
CA VAL A 556 6.31 -9.56 -27.51
C VAL A 556 5.64 -9.47 -26.15
N THR A 557 6.40 -9.71 -25.08
CA THR A 557 5.88 -9.75 -23.71
C THR A 557 6.14 -8.48 -22.92
N GLN A 558 6.83 -7.51 -23.53
CA GLN A 558 7.28 -6.25 -22.89
C GLN A 558 8.13 -6.48 -21.62
N CYS A 559 8.69 -7.68 -21.45
CA CYS A 559 9.51 -8.09 -20.32
C CYS A 559 11.00 -7.94 -20.62
N TYR A 560 11.80 -8.00 -19.56
CA TYR A 560 13.25 -8.03 -19.66
C TYR A 560 13.78 -9.36 -19.16
N ARG A 561 14.79 -9.88 -19.85
CA ARG A 561 15.49 -11.12 -19.49
C ARG A 561 16.99 -10.90 -19.48
N GLU A 562 17.68 -11.68 -18.69
CA GLU A 562 19.14 -11.66 -18.66
C GLU A 562 19.75 -12.17 -19.94
N LEU A 563 20.93 -11.66 -20.27
CA LEU A 563 21.73 -12.22 -21.34
C LEU A 563 22.20 -13.63 -20.93
N PRO A 564 22.25 -14.59 -21.84
CA PRO A 564 22.87 -15.87 -21.56
C PRO A 564 24.30 -15.64 -21.04
N PHE A 565 24.66 -16.33 -19.96
CA PHE A 565 26.01 -16.27 -19.43
C PHE A 565 27.02 -16.71 -20.49
N MET A 566 27.75 -15.77 -21.08
CA MET A 566 28.88 -16.10 -21.93
C MET A 566 30.09 -16.35 -21.05
N ASP A 567 30.57 -17.58 -20.95
CA ASP A 567 31.84 -17.90 -20.29
C ASP A 567 32.98 -17.14 -21.01
N PRO A 568 33.69 -16.23 -20.32
CA PRO A 568 34.78 -15.46 -20.93
C PRO A 568 35.86 -16.33 -21.60
N ARG A 569 35.95 -17.59 -21.22
CA ARG A 569 36.87 -18.57 -21.83
C ARG A 569 36.50 -18.97 -23.26
N ASN A 570 35.27 -18.68 -23.71
CA ASN A 570 34.83 -18.97 -25.08
C ASN A 570 35.07 -17.79 -26.06
N GLU A 571 35.32 -16.57 -25.59
CA GLU A 571 35.70 -15.44 -26.46
C GLU A 571 37.09 -15.62 -27.05
N SER A 572 38.03 -16.21 -26.30
CA SER A 572 39.39 -16.46 -26.79
C SER A 572 39.47 -17.51 -27.92
N ARG A 573 38.44 -18.31 -28.15
CA ARG A 573 38.39 -19.31 -29.20
C ARG A 573 37.80 -18.82 -30.55
N ARG A 574 37.13 -17.65 -30.57
CA ARG A 574 36.57 -17.08 -31.82
C ARG A 574 37.52 -16.14 -32.56
N ASN A 575 38.57 -15.65 -31.88
CA ASN A 575 39.56 -14.77 -32.50
C ASN A 575 40.82 -15.51 -33.03
N VAL A 576 40.77 -16.82 -33.16
CA VAL A 576 41.83 -17.71 -33.73
C VAL A 576 41.25 -18.60 -34.81
N SER A 577 40.46 -18.06 -35.71
CA SER A 577 40.13 -18.73 -36.96
C SER A 577 40.05 -17.73 -38.12
#